data_9f99a9efff683b0595084fc17d1eec73
#
_entry.id   9f99a9efff683b0595084fc17d1eec73
#
_cell.length_a   1.000
_cell.length_b   1.000
_cell.length_c   1.000
_cell.angle_alpha   90.00
_cell.angle_beta   90.00
_cell.angle_gamma   90.00
#
_symmetry.space_group_name_H-M   'P 1'
#
loop_
_entity.id
_entity.type
_entity.pdbx_description
1 polymer ?
#
loop_
_entity_poly.entity_id
_entity_poly.type
_entity_poly.pdbx_seq_one_letter_code
_entity_poly.pdbx_strand_id
1 'polypeptide(L)'
;MSEPKTKDALIEKLWARMSERGEFPMLSNALRTTISAMKSDDYDFTALVQVVLSDFTLTQKVIRLANSAMYMAFGGNITTVSRALMVLGMEAVGHLVLGLKLVDHFHQARSEVQQIDAKLELNRSMLAGCIARKLTESGDVRKGEQAVVCTLMSQLGKLLCLFYLENEWQQVHERAELEGCSADEMCSEILGVSFEELGQAAAKRWGLPAVIRAGMKPFDPLEDDDAISDEVRWLRAVTSFSTEVSTLMTVSGDDPQAQEDLIQQAALKYSDVLNVDPERLLGIADSLAEENISKHYMKEIDGLRAQAAEVKIQDAERHIRDGLGDLRSLPSENLLAQVLTMASETVLASLHFSRTIVFVRDPRNGTFTARMGFGPNMGPLLPQLHFDEAFAPDVFHLATANTVGIFIESAHDPKFQSHIPAWFRRALPDAQAFVLLPVKTDTGAVALLYGDWDDVAVVRKILPHEMSALNELARELGRFFKSANVNVMELL
;
A
#
# COMPACT_ATOMS: atom_id res chain seq x y z
N MET A 1 4.85 -15.34 21.94
CA MET A 1 5.99 -14.42 22.12
C MET A 1 6.96 -14.70 20.99
N SER A 2 6.93 -13.88 19.91
CA SER A 2 7.95 -13.94 18.86
C SER A 2 9.24 -13.37 19.41
N GLU A 3 10.36 -14.08 19.18
CA GLU A 3 11.69 -13.59 19.51
C GLU A 3 11.92 -12.19 18.92
N PRO A 4 12.61 -11.27 19.60
CA PRO A 4 12.95 -9.99 19.05
C PRO A 4 13.77 -10.20 17.77
N LYS A 5 13.22 -9.83 16.63
CA LYS A 5 13.92 -9.88 15.35
C LYS A 5 15.05 -8.85 15.43
N THR A 6 16.28 -9.31 15.65
CA THR A 6 17.43 -8.41 15.58
C THR A 6 17.65 -8.01 14.13
N LYS A 7 18.04 -6.74 13.89
CA LYS A 7 18.38 -6.19 12.57
C LYS A 7 19.26 -7.15 11.75
N ASP A 8 20.27 -7.72 12.38
CA ASP A 8 21.20 -8.64 11.71
C ASP A 8 20.51 -9.94 11.27
N ALA A 9 19.60 -10.50 12.08
CA ALA A 9 18.86 -11.70 11.72
C ALA A 9 17.92 -11.48 10.53
N LEU A 10 17.29 -10.31 10.42
CA LEU A 10 16.44 -9.97 9.26
C LEU A 10 17.27 -9.77 7.99
N ILE A 11 18.41 -9.09 8.11
CA ILE A 11 19.35 -8.90 6.99
C ILE A 11 19.91 -10.26 6.52
N GLU A 12 20.26 -11.16 7.43
CA GLU A 12 20.70 -12.52 7.09
C GLU A 12 19.58 -13.30 6.39
N LYS A 13 18.35 -13.21 6.88
CA LYS A 13 17.17 -13.80 6.23
C LYS A 13 16.96 -13.28 4.82
N LEU A 14 17.12 -11.98 4.62
CA LEU A 14 17.06 -11.36 3.29
C LEU A 14 18.10 -11.99 2.36
N TRP A 15 19.35 -12.11 2.82
CA TRP A 15 20.43 -12.68 2.00
C TRP A 15 20.23 -14.17 1.72
N ALA A 16 19.76 -14.95 2.70
CA ALA A 16 19.44 -16.35 2.49
C ALA A 16 18.36 -16.52 1.41
N ARG A 17 17.27 -15.76 1.50
CA ARG A 17 16.19 -15.80 0.49
C ARG A 17 16.63 -15.31 -0.88
N MET A 18 17.51 -14.32 -0.95
CA MET A 18 18.11 -13.88 -2.21
C MET A 18 18.99 -14.98 -2.83
N SER A 19 19.74 -15.72 -2.02
CA SER A 19 20.54 -16.86 -2.49
C SER A 19 19.69 -18.03 -3.00
N GLU A 20 18.59 -18.33 -2.31
CA GLU A 20 17.67 -19.41 -2.68
C GLU A 20 16.86 -19.12 -3.94
N ARG A 21 16.42 -17.85 -4.12
CA ARG A 21 15.55 -17.43 -5.23
C ARG A 21 16.32 -16.88 -6.43
N GLY A 22 17.61 -16.87 -6.38
CA GLY A 22 18.50 -16.18 -7.31
C GLY A 22 18.80 -14.77 -6.77
N GLU A 23 20.09 -14.53 -6.52
CA GLU A 23 20.56 -13.16 -6.25
C GLU A 23 20.10 -12.26 -7.39
N PHE A 24 20.00 -10.95 -7.14
CA PHE A 24 20.02 -9.93 -8.19
C PHE A 24 21.41 -9.90 -8.89
N PRO A 25 21.93 -11.02 -9.46
CA PRO A 25 23.29 -11.05 -9.99
C PRO A 25 23.40 -10.14 -11.20
N MET A 26 22.30 -9.96 -11.91
CA MET A 26 22.28 -9.10 -13.08
C MET A 26 22.10 -7.62 -12.72
N LEU A 27 21.33 -7.31 -11.68
CA LEU A 27 21.27 -5.94 -11.14
C LEU A 27 22.66 -5.49 -10.68
N SER A 28 23.41 -6.33 -9.95
CA SER A 28 24.76 -5.98 -9.49
C SER A 28 25.74 -5.75 -10.64
N ASN A 29 25.69 -6.53 -11.70
CA ASN A 29 26.57 -6.38 -12.86
C ASN A 29 26.12 -5.29 -13.82
N ALA A 30 24.84 -5.23 -14.17
CA ALA A 30 24.28 -4.16 -15.01
C ALA A 30 24.42 -2.80 -14.30
N LEU A 31 24.13 -2.75 -12.98
CA LEU A 31 24.33 -1.55 -12.19
C LEU A 31 25.80 -1.15 -12.09
N ARG A 32 26.72 -2.11 -11.83
CA ARG A 32 28.16 -1.84 -11.79
C ARG A 32 28.66 -1.32 -13.13
N THR A 33 28.23 -1.91 -14.22
CA THR A 33 28.65 -1.53 -15.57
C THR A 33 28.08 -0.16 -15.95
N THR A 34 26.80 0.09 -15.64
CA THR A 34 26.16 1.40 -15.86
C THR A 34 26.83 2.47 -14.98
N ILE A 35 27.07 2.20 -13.70
CA ILE A 35 27.75 3.13 -12.78
C ILE A 35 29.23 3.32 -13.16
N SER A 36 29.90 2.28 -13.67
CA SER A 36 31.27 2.42 -14.19
C SER A 36 31.32 3.24 -15.46
N ALA A 37 30.36 3.05 -16.36
CA ALA A 37 30.21 3.87 -17.56
C ALA A 37 29.93 5.34 -17.23
N MET A 38 29.14 5.61 -16.17
CA MET A 38 28.88 6.96 -15.68
C MET A 38 30.08 7.63 -14.99
N LYS A 39 31.08 6.85 -14.55
CA LYS A 39 32.28 7.39 -13.87
C LYS A 39 33.43 7.73 -14.79
N SER A 40 33.46 7.19 -16.00
CA SER A 40 34.49 7.51 -16.97
C SER A 40 34.17 8.86 -17.62
N ASP A 41 35.15 9.75 -17.72
CA ASP A 41 35.03 11.01 -18.46
C ASP A 41 34.78 10.76 -19.95
N ASP A 42 35.08 9.55 -20.46
CA ASP A 42 34.62 8.98 -21.70
C ASP A 42 33.47 8.01 -21.41
N TYR A 43 32.24 8.41 -21.71
CA TYR A 43 31.07 7.56 -21.70
C TYR A 43 31.33 6.30 -22.55
N ASP A 44 31.46 5.14 -21.91
CA ASP A 44 31.64 3.91 -22.65
C ASP A 44 30.29 3.41 -23.20
N PHE A 45 29.85 4.11 -24.24
CA PHE A 45 28.68 3.77 -25.03
C PHE A 45 28.71 2.30 -25.47
N THR A 46 29.93 1.80 -25.80
CA THR A 46 30.13 0.42 -26.23
C THR A 46 29.86 -0.57 -25.10
N ALA A 47 30.27 -0.25 -23.88
CA ALA A 47 29.97 -1.09 -22.69
C ALA A 47 28.49 -1.17 -22.43
N LEU A 48 27.74 -0.07 -22.55
CA LEU A 48 26.29 -0.07 -22.35
C LEU A 48 25.57 -0.88 -23.46
N VAL A 49 26.00 -0.74 -24.71
CA VAL A 49 25.51 -1.57 -25.82
C VAL A 49 25.75 -3.05 -25.53
N GLN A 50 26.92 -3.42 -25.03
CA GLN A 50 27.27 -4.80 -24.70
C GLN A 50 26.40 -5.35 -23.55
N VAL A 51 26.13 -4.56 -22.50
CA VAL A 51 25.24 -4.98 -21.41
C VAL A 51 23.83 -5.26 -21.91
N VAL A 52 23.30 -4.39 -22.76
CA VAL A 52 21.98 -4.60 -23.37
C VAL A 52 21.95 -5.81 -24.27
N LEU A 53 22.98 -5.98 -25.14
CA LEU A 53 23.08 -7.11 -26.04
C LEU A 53 23.33 -8.46 -25.36
N SER A 54 23.85 -8.46 -24.15
CA SER A 54 24.05 -9.69 -23.34
C SER A 54 22.76 -10.32 -22.81
N ASP A 55 21.63 -9.64 -22.97
CA ASP A 55 20.33 -10.11 -22.51
C ASP A 55 19.29 -9.94 -23.64
N PHE A 56 18.75 -11.06 -24.11
CA PHE A 56 17.77 -11.08 -25.20
C PHE A 56 16.50 -10.29 -24.88
N THR A 57 15.98 -10.46 -23.67
CA THR A 57 14.76 -9.79 -23.22
C THR A 57 14.96 -8.28 -23.15
N LEU A 58 16.12 -7.86 -22.62
CA LEU A 58 16.49 -6.47 -22.53
C LEU A 58 16.69 -5.84 -23.91
N THR A 59 17.41 -6.52 -24.81
CA THR A 59 17.59 -6.09 -26.20
C THR A 59 16.26 -5.89 -26.90
N GLN A 60 15.36 -6.86 -26.79
CA GLN A 60 14.04 -6.78 -27.42
C GLN A 60 13.20 -5.63 -26.85
N LYS A 61 13.20 -5.43 -25.54
CA LYS A 61 12.45 -4.36 -24.89
C LYS A 61 12.98 -2.97 -25.23
N VAL A 62 14.31 -2.80 -25.27
CA VAL A 62 14.96 -1.55 -25.69
C VAL A 62 14.62 -1.19 -27.12
N ILE A 63 14.74 -2.14 -28.06
CA ILE A 63 14.38 -1.91 -29.47
C ILE A 63 12.89 -1.63 -29.62
N ARG A 64 12.03 -2.35 -28.92
CA ARG A 64 10.58 -2.14 -28.95
C ARG A 64 10.19 -0.75 -28.45
N LEU A 65 10.80 -0.26 -27.37
CA LEU A 65 10.57 1.08 -26.86
C LEU A 65 11.01 2.15 -27.85
N ALA A 66 12.19 2.00 -28.45
CA ALA A 66 12.70 2.93 -29.46
C ALA A 66 11.81 3.00 -30.73
N ASN A 67 11.07 1.94 -31.03
CA ASN A 67 10.09 1.88 -32.12
C ASN A 67 8.65 2.20 -31.68
N SER A 68 8.41 2.57 -30.42
CA SER A 68 7.09 2.98 -29.96
C SER A 68 6.67 4.31 -30.61
N ALA A 69 5.36 4.57 -30.65
CA ALA A 69 4.79 5.79 -31.23
C ALA A 69 5.43 7.08 -30.68
N MET A 70 5.90 7.04 -29.43
CA MET A 70 6.56 8.13 -28.73
C MET A 70 7.90 8.55 -29.36
N TYR A 71 8.66 7.60 -29.86
CA TYR A 71 10.00 7.82 -30.44
C TYR A 71 10.03 7.74 -31.98
N MET A 72 8.89 7.45 -32.63
CA MET A 72 8.80 7.35 -34.09
C MET A 72 9.19 8.63 -34.84
N ALA A 73 9.03 9.79 -34.20
CA ALA A 73 9.45 11.10 -34.75
C ALA A 73 10.98 11.20 -34.95
N PHE A 74 11.78 10.36 -34.29
CA PHE A 74 13.24 10.36 -34.32
C PHE A 74 13.85 9.29 -35.25
N GLY A 75 13.05 8.56 -36.04
CA GLY A 75 13.59 7.76 -37.11
C GLY A 75 13.16 6.31 -37.27
N GLY A 76 11.92 5.96 -37.06
CA GLY A 76 11.27 4.67 -37.32
C GLY A 76 12.11 3.50 -37.90
N ASN A 77 11.75 2.26 -37.62
CA ASN A 77 12.51 1.05 -38.01
C ASN A 77 13.92 0.92 -37.38
N ILE A 78 14.00 1.09 -36.07
CA ILE A 78 15.21 0.91 -35.29
C ILE A 78 15.43 -0.58 -35.04
N THR A 79 16.51 -1.12 -35.60
CA THR A 79 16.82 -2.56 -35.57
C THR A 79 18.05 -2.91 -34.74
N THR A 80 18.80 -1.91 -34.28
CA THR A 80 20.04 -2.11 -33.51
C THR A 80 19.95 -1.43 -32.14
N VAL A 81 20.58 -2.05 -31.15
CA VAL A 81 20.66 -1.50 -29.79
C VAL A 81 21.40 -0.17 -29.79
N SER A 82 22.51 -0.06 -30.53
CA SER A 82 23.28 1.18 -30.63
C SER A 82 22.43 2.35 -31.15
N ARG A 83 21.58 2.11 -32.16
CA ARG A 83 20.68 3.14 -32.70
C ARG A 83 19.55 3.44 -31.75
N ALA A 84 19.02 2.43 -31.05
CA ALA A 84 18.03 2.60 -30.00
C ALA A 84 18.56 3.48 -28.86
N LEU A 85 19.80 3.23 -28.42
CA LEU A 85 20.49 4.03 -27.42
C LEU A 85 20.67 5.48 -27.84
N MET A 86 20.99 5.74 -29.12
CA MET A 86 21.11 7.11 -29.64
C MET A 86 19.77 7.84 -29.68
N VAL A 87 18.67 7.15 -29.97
CA VAL A 87 17.32 7.75 -30.05
C VAL A 87 16.71 7.96 -28.67
N LEU A 88 16.88 6.97 -27.78
CA LEU A 88 16.34 7.05 -26.41
C LEU A 88 17.18 7.93 -25.50
N GLY A 89 18.45 8.10 -25.83
CA GLY A 89 19.47 8.64 -24.95
C GLY A 89 19.98 7.60 -23.95
N MET A 90 21.26 7.69 -23.60
CA MET A 90 21.89 6.72 -22.71
C MET A 90 21.27 6.66 -21.33
N GLU A 91 20.83 7.80 -20.82
CA GLU A 91 20.10 7.90 -19.54
C GLU A 91 18.79 7.12 -19.53
N ALA A 92 17.93 7.35 -20.53
CA ALA A 92 16.64 6.69 -20.61
C ALA A 92 16.81 5.16 -20.70
N VAL A 93 17.85 4.71 -21.38
CA VAL A 93 18.15 3.28 -21.47
C VAL A 93 18.78 2.75 -20.19
N GLY A 94 19.64 3.48 -19.54
CA GLY A 94 20.14 3.11 -18.20
C GLY A 94 19.00 2.91 -17.20
N HIS A 95 18.04 3.83 -17.16
CA HIS A 95 16.84 3.74 -16.33
C HIS A 95 15.94 2.56 -16.74
N LEU A 96 15.77 2.37 -18.05
CA LEU A 96 14.99 1.27 -18.59
C LEU A 96 15.62 -0.09 -18.25
N VAL A 97 16.94 -0.22 -18.38
CA VAL A 97 17.70 -1.43 -18.03
C VAL A 97 17.50 -1.78 -16.57
N LEU A 98 17.60 -0.80 -15.68
CA LEU A 98 17.36 -0.99 -14.26
C LEU A 98 15.92 -1.41 -13.98
N GLY A 99 14.95 -0.70 -14.53
CA GLY A 99 13.54 -0.98 -14.33
C GLY A 99 13.11 -2.34 -14.89
N LEU A 100 13.55 -2.69 -16.09
CA LEU A 100 13.17 -3.94 -16.74
C LEU A 100 13.81 -5.17 -16.07
N LYS A 101 15.03 -5.07 -15.60
CA LYS A 101 15.68 -6.17 -14.86
C LYS A 101 14.99 -6.42 -13.52
N LEU A 102 14.55 -5.38 -12.85
CA LEU A 102 13.71 -5.51 -11.67
C LEU A 102 12.38 -6.22 -12.02
N VAL A 103 11.70 -5.79 -13.08
CA VAL A 103 10.40 -6.38 -13.49
C VAL A 103 10.51 -7.86 -13.86
N ASP A 104 11.52 -8.27 -14.65
CA ASP A 104 11.68 -9.68 -15.04
C ASP A 104 11.90 -10.61 -13.83
N HIS A 105 12.55 -10.10 -12.80
CA HIS A 105 12.70 -10.84 -11.55
C HIS A 105 11.40 -10.87 -10.74
N PHE A 106 10.58 -9.82 -10.81
CA PHE A 106 9.30 -9.69 -10.14
C PHE A 106 8.19 -10.60 -10.69
N HIS A 107 8.28 -11.08 -11.92
CA HIS A 107 7.36 -12.08 -12.47
C HIS A 107 7.42 -13.45 -11.75
N GLN A 108 8.38 -13.65 -10.86
CA GLN A 108 8.50 -14.87 -10.04
C GLN A 108 7.81 -14.73 -8.66
N ALA A 109 7.24 -13.58 -8.33
CA ALA A 109 6.46 -13.41 -7.10
C ALA A 109 5.23 -14.31 -7.10
N ARG A 110 4.91 -14.91 -5.94
CA ARG A 110 3.95 -16.02 -5.85
C ARG A 110 2.49 -15.58 -5.78
N SER A 111 2.18 -14.39 -5.28
CA SER A 111 0.80 -13.90 -5.17
C SER A 111 0.53 -12.77 -6.16
N GLU A 112 -0.72 -12.67 -6.62
CA GLU A 112 -1.15 -11.62 -7.54
C GLU A 112 -1.06 -10.23 -6.89
N VAL A 113 -1.43 -10.13 -5.62
CA VAL A 113 -1.32 -8.89 -4.83
C VAL A 113 0.13 -8.41 -4.77
N GLN A 114 1.07 -9.29 -4.44
CA GLN A 114 2.50 -8.94 -4.38
C GLN A 114 3.06 -8.49 -5.72
N GLN A 115 2.58 -9.07 -6.81
CA GLN A 115 2.98 -8.63 -8.17
C GLN A 115 2.46 -7.23 -8.48
N ILE A 116 1.25 -6.91 -8.06
CA ILE A 116 0.66 -5.58 -8.22
C ILE A 116 1.44 -4.56 -7.41
N ASP A 117 1.66 -4.82 -6.11
CA ASP A 117 2.42 -3.94 -5.22
C ASP A 117 3.84 -3.68 -5.76
N ALA A 118 4.53 -4.74 -6.21
CA ALA A 118 5.85 -4.63 -6.77
C ALA A 118 5.90 -3.74 -8.02
N LYS A 119 4.94 -3.91 -8.93
CA LYS A 119 4.82 -3.07 -10.14
C LYS A 119 4.48 -1.63 -9.77
N LEU A 120 3.64 -1.43 -8.77
CA LEU A 120 3.21 -0.11 -8.31
C LEU A 120 4.41 0.67 -7.74
N GLU A 121 5.16 0.08 -6.82
CA GLU A 121 6.35 0.70 -6.24
C GLU A 121 7.46 0.92 -7.27
N LEU A 122 7.60 0.00 -8.24
CA LEU A 122 8.54 0.18 -9.34
C LEU A 122 8.16 1.37 -10.22
N ASN A 123 6.89 1.48 -10.64
CA ASN A 123 6.43 2.59 -11.46
C ASN A 123 6.55 3.94 -10.74
N ARG A 124 6.31 3.98 -9.41
CA ARG A 124 6.58 5.16 -8.58
C ARG A 124 8.05 5.54 -8.57
N SER A 125 8.94 4.56 -8.41
CA SER A 125 10.38 4.79 -8.47
C SER A 125 10.82 5.35 -9.83
N MET A 126 10.25 4.84 -10.92
CA MET A 126 10.53 5.33 -12.27
C MET A 126 10.01 6.76 -12.48
N LEU A 127 8.82 7.07 -11.97
CA LEU A 127 8.26 8.43 -12.01
C LEU A 127 9.15 9.40 -11.21
N ALA A 128 9.60 9.01 -10.01
CA ALA A 128 10.56 9.79 -9.23
C ALA A 128 11.86 10.05 -10.01
N GLY A 129 12.38 9.04 -10.73
CA GLY A 129 13.51 9.20 -11.63
C GLY A 129 13.26 10.22 -12.74
N CYS A 130 12.06 10.26 -13.32
CA CYS A 130 11.67 11.28 -14.30
C CYS A 130 11.65 12.70 -13.69
N ILE A 131 11.13 12.85 -12.47
CA ILE A 131 11.13 14.12 -11.72
C ILE A 131 12.57 14.60 -11.47
N ALA A 132 13.44 13.71 -10.96
CA ALA A 132 14.85 14.02 -10.71
C ALA A 132 15.56 14.45 -12.00
N ARG A 133 15.34 13.77 -13.10
CA ARG A 133 15.89 14.13 -14.42
C ARG A 133 15.43 15.52 -14.84
N LYS A 134 14.12 15.78 -14.77
CA LYS A 134 13.56 17.09 -15.18
C LYS A 134 14.07 18.23 -14.33
N LEU A 135 14.18 18.02 -13.02
CA LEU A 135 14.72 18.98 -12.07
C LEU A 135 16.18 19.34 -12.41
N THR A 136 16.97 18.38 -12.88
CA THR A 136 18.40 18.53 -13.12
C THR A 136 18.78 18.82 -14.56
N GLU A 137 17.81 18.89 -15.48
CA GLU A 137 18.00 19.02 -16.94
C GLU A 137 18.84 20.26 -17.34
N SER A 138 18.75 21.36 -16.59
CA SER A 138 19.46 22.61 -16.89
C SER A 138 20.82 22.75 -16.19
N GLY A 139 21.24 21.72 -15.44
CA GLY A 139 22.46 21.74 -14.64
C GLY A 139 23.63 20.94 -15.23
N ASP A 140 24.56 20.56 -14.36
CA ASP A 140 25.67 19.67 -14.70
C ASP A 140 25.13 18.27 -14.98
N VAL A 141 25.35 17.76 -16.20
CA VAL A 141 24.85 16.45 -16.69
C VAL A 141 25.26 15.32 -15.74
N ARG A 142 26.50 15.30 -15.27
CA ARG A 142 27.03 14.26 -14.39
C ARG A 142 26.33 14.25 -13.03
N LYS A 143 26.14 15.43 -12.45
CA LYS A 143 25.41 15.56 -11.18
C LYS A 143 23.94 15.18 -11.33
N GLY A 144 23.34 15.55 -12.46
CA GLY A 144 21.98 15.16 -12.79
C GLY A 144 21.82 13.63 -12.87
N GLU A 145 22.71 12.95 -13.59
CA GLU A 145 22.71 11.49 -13.68
C GLU A 145 22.90 10.82 -12.30
N GLN A 146 23.80 11.34 -11.46
CA GLN A 146 23.98 10.85 -10.09
C GLN A 146 22.73 11.01 -9.26
N ALA A 147 22.04 12.15 -9.38
CA ALA A 147 20.79 12.41 -8.67
C ALA A 147 19.69 11.42 -9.08
N VAL A 148 19.55 11.15 -10.38
CA VAL A 148 18.58 10.15 -10.88
C VAL A 148 18.89 8.75 -10.33
N VAL A 149 20.17 8.35 -10.33
CA VAL A 149 20.58 7.05 -9.77
C VAL A 149 20.29 6.99 -8.26
N CYS A 150 20.61 8.05 -7.51
CA CYS A 150 20.26 8.12 -6.08
C CYS A 150 18.77 7.98 -5.84
N THR A 151 17.96 8.67 -6.63
CA THR A 151 16.48 8.62 -6.57
C THR A 151 15.95 7.21 -6.82
N LEU A 152 16.42 6.53 -7.86
CA LEU A 152 16.00 5.15 -8.13
C LEU A 152 16.43 4.19 -7.02
N MET A 153 17.64 4.35 -6.50
CA MET A 153 18.19 3.48 -5.45
C MET A 153 17.61 3.75 -4.07
N SER A 154 17.02 4.92 -3.81
CA SER A 154 16.40 5.23 -2.52
C SER A 154 15.26 4.26 -2.17
N GLN A 155 14.57 3.71 -3.17
CA GLN A 155 13.47 2.75 -2.99
C GLN A 155 13.94 1.28 -2.90
N LEU A 156 15.25 1.04 -2.98
CA LEU A 156 15.81 -0.31 -3.04
C LEU A 156 15.41 -1.18 -1.84
N GLY A 157 15.46 -0.65 -0.62
CA GLY A 157 15.13 -1.41 0.58
C GLY A 157 13.68 -1.82 0.63
N LYS A 158 12.78 -0.93 0.21
CA LYS A 158 11.34 -1.19 0.09
C LYS A 158 11.06 -2.31 -0.91
N LEU A 159 11.65 -2.20 -2.10
CA LEU A 159 11.54 -3.23 -3.13
C LEU A 159 12.13 -4.58 -2.68
N LEU A 160 13.25 -4.59 -1.96
CA LEU A 160 13.83 -5.82 -1.41
C LEU A 160 12.93 -6.45 -0.34
N CYS A 161 12.34 -5.65 0.53
CA CYS A 161 11.38 -6.13 1.53
C CYS A 161 10.17 -6.77 0.85
N LEU A 162 9.54 -6.04 -0.04
CA LEU A 162 8.40 -6.49 -0.83
C LEU A 162 8.67 -7.81 -1.56
N PHE A 163 9.90 -8.00 -2.03
CA PHE A 163 10.27 -9.11 -2.91
C PHE A 163 10.75 -10.36 -2.18
N TYR A 164 11.54 -10.18 -1.14
CA TYR A 164 12.18 -11.29 -0.42
C TYR A 164 11.65 -11.51 0.98
N LEU A 165 10.93 -10.54 1.54
CA LEU A 165 10.38 -10.57 2.90
C LEU A 165 8.85 -10.40 2.86
N GLU A 166 8.18 -11.20 2.05
CA GLU A 166 6.75 -11.09 1.72
C GLU A 166 5.85 -11.06 2.96
N ASN A 167 6.09 -11.97 3.90
CA ASN A 167 5.31 -12.01 5.14
C ASN A 167 5.55 -10.77 6.01
N GLU A 168 6.79 -10.29 6.01
CA GLU A 168 7.19 -9.09 6.70
C GLU A 168 6.58 -7.84 6.04
N TRP A 169 6.60 -7.78 4.71
CA TRP A 169 5.94 -6.73 3.92
C TRP A 169 4.46 -6.65 4.23
N GLN A 170 3.78 -7.80 4.20
CA GLN A 170 2.35 -7.87 4.47
C GLN A 170 2.03 -7.40 5.90
N GLN A 171 2.79 -7.84 6.92
CA GLN A 171 2.62 -7.40 8.31
C GLN A 171 2.79 -5.88 8.45
N VAL A 172 3.80 -5.30 7.78
CA VAL A 172 4.03 -3.85 7.79
C VAL A 172 2.87 -3.10 7.14
N HIS A 173 2.38 -3.58 6.00
CA HIS A 173 1.30 -2.94 5.25
C HIS A 173 -0.03 -3.02 6.00
N GLU A 174 -0.41 -4.21 6.48
CA GLU A 174 -1.61 -4.40 7.27
C GLU A 174 -1.62 -3.53 8.54
N ARG A 175 -0.45 -3.42 9.19
CA ARG A 175 -0.33 -2.60 10.40
C ARG A 175 -0.35 -1.11 10.08
N ALA A 176 0.29 -0.67 9.01
CA ALA A 176 0.26 0.71 8.54
C ALA A 176 -1.16 1.14 8.15
N GLU A 177 -1.90 0.28 7.45
CA GLU A 177 -3.33 0.50 7.14
C GLU A 177 -4.18 0.60 8.42
N LEU A 178 -3.93 -0.28 9.42
CA LEU A 178 -4.67 -0.29 10.69
C LEU A 178 -4.38 0.93 11.58
N GLU A 179 -3.18 1.48 11.53
CA GLU A 179 -2.76 2.61 12.37
C GLU A 179 -2.82 3.95 11.64
N GLY A 180 -3.20 3.96 10.35
CA GLY A 180 -3.31 5.18 9.55
C GLY A 180 -1.97 5.90 9.36
N CYS A 181 -0.86 5.16 9.36
CA CYS A 181 0.49 5.70 9.22
C CYS A 181 1.20 5.12 7.98
N SER A 182 2.40 5.63 7.68
CA SER A 182 3.15 5.15 6.52
C SER A 182 3.80 3.77 6.78
N ALA A 183 3.96 2.98 5.72
CA ALA A 183 4.69 1.71 5.77
C ALA A 183 6.16 1.90 6.21
N ASP A 184 6.76 3.07 5.95
CA ASP A 184 8.12 3.40 6.37
C ASP A 184 8.23 3.52 7.90
N GLU A 185 7.24 4.14 8.56
CA GLU A 185 7.15 4.24 10.01
C GLU A 185 6.96 2.86 10.64
N MET A 186 6.00 2.07 10.13
CA MET A 186 5.72 0.74 10.65
C MET A 186 6.84 -0.26 10.41
N CYS A 187 7.62 -0.11 9.35
CA CYS A 187 8.74 -1.00 9.06
C CYS A 187 9.73 -1.05 10.23
N SER A 188 10.13 0.10 10.74
CA SER A 188 11.09 0.19 11.85
C SER A 188 10.52 -0.42 13.14
N GLU A 189 9.23 -0.23 13.41
CA GLU A 189 8.58 -0.75 14.61
C GLU A 189 8.42 -2.29 14.56
N ILE A 190 7.97 -2.82 13.42
CA ILE A 190 7.66 -4.25 13.29
C ILE A 190 8.91 -5.09 13.01
N LEU A 191 9.82 -4.59 12.18
CA LEU A 191 10.97 -5.33 11.70
C LEU A 191 12.25 -5.02 12.48
N GLY A 192 12.29 -3.93 13.27
CA GLY A 192 13.50 -3.45 13.95
C GLY A 192 14.55 -2.89 12.99
N VAL A 193 14.17 -2.59 11.74
CA VAL A 193 15.03 -2.05 10.70
C VAL A 193 14.18 -1.25 9.72
N SER A 194 14.65 -0.08 9.28
CA SER A 194 13.97 0.73 8.28
C SER A 194 14.22 0.22 6.85
N PHE A 195 13.35 0.60 5.91
CA PHE A 195 13.62 0.33 4.49
C PHE A 195 14.92 1.01 4.03
N GLU A 196 15.23 2.20 4.56
CA GLU A 196 16.51 2.88 4.27
C GLU A 196 17.69 2.00 4.68
N GLU A 197 17.68 1.47 5.90
CA GLU A 197 18.75 0.61 6.40
C GLU A 197 18.91 -0.69 5.59
N LEU A 198 17.81 -1.30 5.15
CA LEU A 198 17.84 -2.46 4.24
C LEU A 198 18.46 -2.08 2.88
N GLY A 199 18.06 -0.95 2.33
CA GLY A 199 18.61 -0.41 1.08
C GLY A 199 20.09 -0.11 1.18
N GLN A 200 20.55 0.50 2.29
CA GLN A 200 21.97 0.78 2.55
C GLN A 200 22.79 -0.51 2.69
N ALA A 201 22.27 -1.52 3.39
CA ALA A 201 22.94 -2.80 3.53
C ALA A 201 23.13 -3.47 2.16
N ALA A 202 22.11 -3.45 1.31
CA ALA A 202 22.18 -3.97 -0.04
C ALA A 202 23.15 -3.16 -0.92
N ALA A 203 23.03 -1.85 -0.93
CA ALA A 203 23.89 -0.97 -1.70
C ALA A 203 25.38 -1.13 -1.32
N LYS A 204 25.67 -1.32 -0.02
CA LYS A 204 27.01 -1.60 0.47
C LYS A 204 27.51 -2.97 -0.02
N ARG A 205 26.69 -4.01 0.10
CA ARG A 205 27.05 -5.37 -0.32
C ARG A 205 27.31 -5.45 -1.84
N TRP A 206 26.55 -4.69 -2.63
CA TRP A 206 26.71 -4.62 -4.09
C TRP A 206 27.85 -3.71 -4.54
N GLY A 207 28.53 -3.06 -3.60
CA GLY A 207 29.67 -2.17 -3.89
C GLY A 207 29.29 -0.88 -4.58
N LEU A 208 28.08 -0.36 -4.34
CA LEU A 208 27.68 0.94 -4.87
C LEU A 208 28.63 2.04 -4.35
N PRO A 209 28.96 3.06 -5.17
CA PRO A 209 29.80 4.17 -4.76
C PRO A 209 29.31 4.86 -3.49
N ALA A 210 30.26 5.38 -2.70
CA ALA A 210 29.92 6.03 -1.44
C ALA A 210 29.01 7.24 -1.64
N VAL A 211 29.19 8.02 -2.72
CA VAL A 211 28.35 9.17 -3.06
C VAL A 211 26.91 8.76 -3.38
N ILE A 212 26.71 7.67 -4.09
CA ILE A 212 25.37 7.14 -4.37
C ILE A 212 24.71 6.66 -3.07
N ARG A 213 25.45 5.88 -2.25
CA ARG A 213 24.94 5.44 -0.94
C ARG A 213 24.59 6.59 0.00
N ALA A 214 25.37 7.66 -0.06
CA ALA A 214 25.08 8.87 0.73
C ALA A 214 23.85 9.61 0.19
N GLY A 215 23.75 9.76 -1.15
CA GLY A 215 22.68 10.51 -1.81
C GLY A 215 21.31 9.82 -1.80
N MET A 216 21.26 8.46 -1.66
CA MET A 216 20.01 7.73 -1.57
C MET A 216 19.33 7.77 -0.20
N LYS A 217 19.95 8.38 0.82
CA LYS A 217 19.36 8.55 2.14
C LYS A 217 18.27 9.63 2.11
N PRO A 218 17.20 9.45 2.91
CA PRO A 218 16.19 10.48 3.06
C PRO A 218 16.81 11.77 3.62
N PHE A 219 16.19 12.88 3.31
CA PHE A 219 16.63 14.20 3.74
C PHE A 219 15.42 15.09 4.04
N ASP A 220 15.41 15.66 5.23
CA ASP A 220 14.47 16.71 5.59
C ASP A 220 15.23 18.05 5.69
N PRO A 221 14.89 19.05 4.85
CA PRO A 221 15.52 20.37 4.91
C PRO A 221 15.33 21.11 6.24
N LEU A 222 14.33 20.69 7.03
CA LEU A 222 14.04 21.29 8.34
C LEU A 222 14.90 20.71 9.46
N GLU A 223 15.56 19.56 9.21
CA GLU A 223 16.49 18.94 10.13
C GLU A 223 17.94 19.36 9.76
N ASP A 224 18.61 20.03 10.68
CA ASP A 224 19.95 20.55 10.45
C ASP A 224 20.99 19.41 10.56
N ASP A 225 21.61 19.05 9.44
CA ASP A 225 22.73 18.09 9.40
C ASP A 225 23.99 18.80 8.80
N ASP A 226 24.65 19.57 9.63
CA ASP A 226 25.87 20.30 9.25
C ASP A 226 27.06 19.39 8.89
N ALA A 227 26.95 18.10 9.12
CA ALA A 227 28.02 17.11 8.93
C ALA A 227 28.17 16.60 7.49
N ILE A 228 27.22 16.90 6.59
CA ILE A 228 27.23 16.42 5.19
C ILE A 228 27.75 17.50 4.23
N SER A 229 28.47 17.07 3.17
CA SER A 229 28.94 18.01 2.13
C SER A 229 27.74 18.57 1.32
N ASP A 230 27.91 19.76 0.75
CA ASP A 230 26.91 20.42 -0.09
C ASP A 230 26.46 19.51 -1.27
N GLU A 231 27.40 18.78 -1.85
CA GLU A 231 27.09 17.82 -2.93
C GLU A 231 26.15 16.72 -2.46
N VAL A 232 26.39 16.10 -1.33
CA VAL A 232 25.53 15.04 -0.77
C VAL A 232 24.20 15.63 -0.31
N ARG A 233 24.20 16.82 0.30
CA ARG A 233 22.98 17.53 0.70
C ARG A 233 22.07 17.76 -0.51
N TRP A 234 22.63 18.27 -1.60
CA TRP A 234 21.89 18.50 -2.83
C TRP A 234 21.36 17.20 -3.45
N LEU A 235 22.18 16.15 -3.51
CA LEU A 235 21.74 14.83 -4.02
C LEU A 235 20.57 14.26 -3.21
N ARG A 236 20.66 14.35 -1.87
CA ARG A 236 19.57 13.91 -0.98
C ARG A 236 18.31 14.75 -1.17
N ALA A 237 18.45 16.07 -1.32
CA ALA A 237 17.31 16.95 -1.54
C ALA A 237 16.60 16.64 -2.86
N VAL A 238 17.34 16.43 -3.96
CA VAL A 238 16.75 15.98 -5.25
C VAL A 238 16.04 14.64 -5.09
N THR A 239 16.68 13.68 -4.42
CA THR A 239 16.13 12.33 -4.18
C THR A 239 14.83 12.41 -3.38
N SER A 240 14.84 13.09 -2.25
CA SER A 240 13.69 13.18 -1.34
C SER A 240 12.53 13.95 -1.97
N PHE A 241 12.81 15.12 -2.58
CA PHE A 241 11.80 15.87 -3.33
C PHE A 241 11.15 15.03 -4.43
N SER A 242 11.96 14.36 -5.25
CA SER A 242 11.45 13.56 -6.38
C SER A 242 10.60 12.37 -5.92
N THR A 243 11.00 11.73 -4.83
CA THR A 243 10.26 10.60 -4.23
C THR A 243 8.96 11.08 -3.58
N GLU A 244 8.99 12.18 -2.84
CA GLU A 244 7.83 12.77 -2.18
C GLU A 244 6.79 13.20 -3.24
N VAL A 245 7.20 13.95 -4.25
CA VAL A 245 6.29 14.40 -5.34
C VAL A 245 5.73 13.21 -6.13
N SER A 246 6.55 12.20 -6.47
CA SER A 246 6.05 11.01 -7.16
C SER A 246 5.00 10.25 -6.34
N THR A 247 5.18 10.21 -5.02
CA THR A 247 4.20 9.60 -4.11
C THR A 247 2.91 10.42 -4.11
N LEU A 248 3.00 11.73 -3.92
CA LEU A 248 1.85 12.64 -3.93
C LEU A 248 1.07 12.60 -5.25
N MET A 249 1.76 12.57 -6.40
CA MET A 249 1.13 12.44 -7.72
C MET A 249 0.42 11.09 -7.92
N THR A 250 0.78 10.09 -7.15
CA THR A 250 0.28 8.72 -7.31
C THR A 250 -0.58 8.23 -6.15
N VAL A 251 -0.76 8.98 -5.09
CA VAL A 251 -1.74 8.70 -4.03
C VAL A 251 -3.12 9.13 -4.52
N SER A 252 -4.10 8.23 -4.51
CA SER A 252 -5.49 8.59 -4.79
C SER A 252 -6.04 9.36 -3.59
N GLY A 253 -6.16 10.67 -3.73
CA GLY A 253 -6.99 11.48 -2.85
C GLY A 253 -8.30 11.81 -3.58
N ASP A 254 -9.41 11.80 -2.86
CA ASP A 254 -10.71 12.25 -3.40
C ASP A 254 -10.74 13.77 -3.63
N ASP A 255 -9.71 14.49 -3.19
CA ASP A 255 -9.58 15.93 -3.29
C ASP A 255 -8.33 16.35 -4.09
N PRO A 256 -8.49 16.69 -5.39
CA PRO A 256 -7.38 17.17 -6.22
C PRO A 256 -6.72 18.46 -5.68
N GLN A 257 -7.48 19.30 -4.98
CA GLN A 257 -6.94 20.55 -4.42
C GLN A 257 -6.00 20.25 -3.24
N ALA A 258 -6.37 19.30 -2.38
CA ALA A 258 -5.50 18.87 -1.27
C ALA A 258 -4.19 18.28 -1.79
N GLN A 259 -4.22 17.55 -2.89
CA GLN A 259 -3.02 17.00 -3.54
C GLN A 259 -2.13 18.13 -4.08
N GLU A 260 -2.69 19.12 -4.75
CA GLU A 260 -1.96 20.28 -5.27
C GLU A 260 -1.32 21.08 -4.14
N ASP A 261 -2.04 21.29 -3.03
CA ASP A 261 -1.53 21.97 -1.84
C ASP A 261 -0.33 21.24 -1.21
N LEU A 262 -0.36 19.90 -1.17
CA LEU A 262 0.76 19.09 -0.67
C LEU A 262 1.99 19.18 -1.58
N ILE A 263 1.81 19.14 -2.89
CA ILE A 263 2.90 19.33 -3.86
C ILE A 263 3.51 20.74 -3.71
N GLN A 264 2.67 21.75 -3.49
CA GLN A 264 3.13 23.12 -3.21
C GLN A 264 3.96 23.20 -1.92
N GLN A 265 3.53 22.52 -0.85
CA GLN A 265 4.29 22.43 0.39
C GLN A 265 5.65 21.78 0.18
N ALA A 266 5.70 20.67 -0.58
CA ALA A 266 6.96 20.03 -0.94
C ALA A 266 7.87 20.97 -1.75
N ALA A 267 7.35 21.71 -2.72
CA ALA A 267 8.11 22.68 -3.48
C ALA A 267 8.71 23.78 -2.60
N LEU A 268 7.95 24.33 -1.67
CA LEU A 268 8.42 25.32 -0.70
C LEU A 268 9.48 24.73 0.23
N LYS A 269 9.29 23.51 0.73
CA LYS A 269 10.19 22.82 1.65
C LYS A 269 11.59 22.62 1.06
N TYR A 270 11.71 22.30 -0.22
CA TYR A 270 12.98 21.96 -0.86
C TYR A 270 13.62 23.10 -1.67
N SER A 271 12.92 24.20 -1.93
CA SER A 271 13.35 25.30 -2.81
C SER A 271 14.73 25.87 -2.45
N ASP A 272 14.96 26.16 -1.17
CA ASP A 272 16.20 26.78 -0.70
C ASP A 272 17.41 25.85 -0.88
N VAL A 273 17.28 24.57 -0.49
CA VAL A 273 18.39 23.61 -0.59
C VAL A 273 18.69 23.25 -2.04
N LEU A 274 17.66 23.18 -2.89
CA LEU A 274 17.82 22.93 -4.32
C LEU A 274 18.28 24.18 -5.08
N ASN A 275 18.19 25.36 -4.47
CA ASN A 275 18.41 26.67 -5.08
C ASN A 275 17.58 26.82 -6.38
N VAL A 276 16.30 26.45 -6.29
CA VAL A 276 15.32 26.49 -7.38
C VAL A 276 14.07 27.20 -6.88
N ASP A 277 13.52 28.08 -7.69
CA ASP A 277 12.28 28.79 -7.39
C ASP A 277 11.12 27.79 -7.17
N PRO A 278 10.30 27.95 -6.12
CA PRO A 278 9.14 27.08 -5.87
C PRO A 278 8.19 26.96 -7.05
N GLU A 279 7.93 28.06 -7.79
CA GLU A 279 7.07 28.05 -8.97
C GLU A 279 7.65 27.14 -10.08
N ARG A 280 8.97 27.11 -10.21
CA ARG A 280 9.67 26.20 -11.13
C ARG A 280 9.58 24.74 -10.69
N LEU A 281 9.66 24.46 -9.39
CA LEU A 281 9.48 23.11 -8.84
C LEU A 281 8.04 22.61 -9.09
N LEU A 282 7.05 23.46 -8.90
CA LEU A 282 5.64 23.17 -9.26
C LEU A 282 5.48 22.91 -10.76
N GLY A 283 6.05 23.76 -11.59
CA GLY A 283 6.00 23.61 -13.05
C GLY A 283 6.65 22.32 -13.56
N ILE A 284 7.53 21.66 -12.76
CA ILE A 284 8.05 20.32 -13.07
C ILE A 284 6.94 19.28 -12.99
N ALA A 285 6.14 19.28 -11.92
CA ALA A 285 5.03 18.35 -11.77
C ALA A 285 4.02 18.47 -12.91
N ASP A 286 3.64 19.72 -13.26
CA ASP A 286 2.71 20.00 -14.37
C ASP A 286 3.30 19.55 -15.72
N SER A 287 4.57 19.89 -16.00
CA SER A 287 5.22 19.52 -17.26
C SER A 287 5.33 17.99 -17.44
N LEU A 288 5.53 17.26 -16.36
CA LEU A 288 5.58 15.81 -16.38
C LEU A 288 4.21 15.18 -16.65
N ALA A 289 3.14 15.80 -16.19
CA ALA A 289 1.77 15.38 -16.52
C ALA A 289 1.49 15.49 -18.03
N GLU A 290 2.24 16.30 -18.77
CA GLU A 290 2.16 16.43 -20.23
C GLU A 290 3.13 15.51 -20.99
N GLU A 291 4.23 15.09 -20.38
CA GLU A 291 5.23 14.21 -21.00
C GLU A 291 4.73 12.78 -21.18
N ASN A 292 4.92 12.20 -22.36
CA ASN A 292 4.43 10.86 -22.70
C ASN A 292 4.98 9.74 -21.82
N ILE A 293 6.23 9.87 -21.33
CA ILE A 293 6.85 8.87 -20.44
C ILE A 293 6.18 8.86 -19.08
N SER A 294 5.99 10.04 -18.52
CA SER A 294 5.33 10.19 -17.20
C SER A 294 3.87 9.78 -17.27
N LYS A 295 3.16 10.15 -18.34
CA LYS A 295 1.79 9.67 -18.61
C LYS A 295 1.71 8.13 -18.68
N HIS A 296 2.74 7.48 -19.23
CA HIS A 296 2.77 6.02 -19.26
C HIS A 296 2.81 5.45 -17.85
N TYR A 297 3.74 5.93 -17.00
CA TYR A 297 3.84 5.44 -15.61
C TYR A 297 2.60 5.77 -14.79
N MET A 298 2.03 6.96 -14.91
CA MET A 298 0.79 7.33 -14.22
C MET A 298 -0.37 6.44 -14.64
N LYS A 299 -0.55 6.20 -15.94
CA LYS A 299 -1.59 5.30 -16.44
C LYS A 299 -1.40 3.84 -16.00
N GLU A 300 -0.17 3.36 -15.95
CA GLU A 300 0.15 2.02 -15.42
C GLU A 300 -0.19 1.94 -13.92
N ILE A 301 0.15 2.97 -13.15
CA ILE A 301 -0.16 3.05 -11.71
C ILE A 301 -1.68 3.03 -11.50
N ASP A 302 -2.45 3.83 -12.25
CA ASP A 302 -3.90 3.86 -12.15
C ASP A 302 -4.52 2.50 -12.52
N GLY A 303 -4.01 1.87 -13.58
CA GLY A 303 -4.42 0.52 -13.97
C GLY A 303 -4.14 -0.53 -12.91
N LEU A 304 -2.96 -0.49 -12.30
CA LEU A 304 -2.55 -1.40 -11.23
C LEU A 304 -3.40 -1.20 -9.96
N ARG A 305 -3.76 0.04 -9.63
CA ARG A 305 -4.66 0.34 -8.51
C ARG A 305 -6.06 -0.20 -8.73
N ALA A 306 -6.59 -0.02 -9.94
CA ALA A 306 -7.88 -0.59 -10.30
C ALA A 306 -7.84 -2.12 -10.17
N GLN A 307 -6.76 -2.76 -10.63
CA GLN A 307 -6.54 -4.20 -10.49
C GLN A 307 -6.40 -4.61 -9.01
N ALA A 308 -5.67 -3.86 -8.19
CA ALA A 308 -5.52 -4.13 -6.76
C ALA A 308 -6.87 -4.05 -6.04
N ALA A 309 -7.69 -3.05 -6.36
CA ALA A 309 -9.04 -2.92 -5.83
C ALA A 309 -9.92 -4.13 -6.21
N GLU A 310 -9.84 -4.58 -7.47
CA GLU A 310 -10.58 -5.75 -7.93
C GLU A 310 -10.13 -7.04 -7.24
N VAL A 311 -8.83 -7.24 -7.04
CA VAL A 311 -8.26 -8.39 -6.30
C VAL A 311 -8.70 -8.34 -4.84
N LYS A 312 -8.64 -7.19 -4.17
CA LYS A 312 -9.14 -7.02 -2.79
C LYS A 312 -10.63 -7.39 -2.68
N ILE A 313 -11.44 -7.01 -3.67
CA ILE A 313 -12.87 -7.38 -3.72
C ILE A 313 -13.05 -8.90 -3.87
N GLN A 314 -12.30 -9.54 -4.76
CA GLN A 314 -12.36 -10.99 -4.97
C GLN A 314 -11.87 -11.76 -3.72
N ASP A 315 -10.86 -11.26 -3.04
CA ASP A 315 -10.38 -11.82 -1.78
C ASP A 315 -11.41 -11.66 -0.66
N ALA A 316 -12.06 -10.51 -0.56
CA ALA A 316 -13.15 -10.29 0.38
C ALA A 316 -14.30 -11.30 0.18
N GLU A 317 -14.73 -11.49 -1.07
CA GLU A 317 -15.78 -12.45 -1.42
C GLU A 317 -15.36 -13.88 -1.08
N ARG A 318 -14.10 -14.24 -1.35
CA ARG A 318 -13.55 -15.57 -1.01
C ARG A 318 -13.55 -15.78 0.49
N HIS A 319 -13.04 -14.83 1.29
CA HIS A 319 -13.00 -14.94 2.74
C HIS A 319 -14.39 -15.09 3.36
N ILE A 320 -15.39 -14.33 2.89
CA ILE A 320 -16.76 -14.48 3.37
C ILE A 320 -17.31 -15.87 3.00
N ARG A 321 -17.04 -16.35 1.79
CA ARG A 321 -17.50 -17.66 1.30
C ARG A 321 -16.85 -18.81 2.06
N ASP A 322 -15.57 -18.72 2.32
CA ASP A 322 -14.81 -19.72 3.09
C ASP A 322 -15.29 -19.76 4.54
N GLY A 323 -15.40 -18.62 5.21
CA GLY A 323 -15.97 -18.53 6.57
C GLY A 323 -17.41 -19.01 6.66
N LEU A 324 -18.23 -18.75 5.64
CA LEU A 324 -19.57 -19.28 5.53
C LEU A 324 -19.57 -20.82 5.35
N GLY A 325 -18.63 -21.36 4.57
CA GLY A 325 -18.40 -22.79 4.41
C GLY A 325 -18.02 -23.45 5.72
N ASP A 326 -17.10 -22.85 6.46
CA ASP A 326 -16.66 -23.31 7.78
C ASP A 326 -17.83 -23.33 8.77
N LEU A 327 -18.61 -22.26 8.86
CA LEU A 327 -19.79 -22.19 9.73
C LEU A 327 -20.83 -23.26 9.37
N ARG A 328 -21.06 -23.55 8.10
CA ARG A 328 -21.98 -24.60 7.64
C ARG A 328 -21.52 -26.00 8.00
N SER A 329 -20.22 -26.22 8.04
CA SER A 329 -19.61 -27.52 8.39
C SER A 329 -19.70 -27.84 9.87
N LEU A 330 -19.90 -26.83 10.74
CA LEU A 330 -19.95 -27.00 12.17
C LEU A 330 -21.26 -27.66 12.62
N PRO A 331 -21.19 -28.63 13.58
CA PRO A 331 -22.38 -29.14 14.26
C PRO A 331 -23.12 -28.02 15.00
N SER A 332 -24.45 -28.06 15.00
CA SER A 332 -25.28 -27.03 15.67
C SER A 332 -25.12 -26.99 17.21
N GLU A 333 -24.44 -27.97 17.77
CA GLU A 333 -24.18 -28.12 19.20
C GLU A 333 -22.87 -27.44 19.65
N ASN A 334 -22.13 -26.82 18.71
CA ASN A 334 -20.89 -26.11 19.04
C ASN A 334 -21.16 -24.92 19.98
N LEU A 335 -20.14 -24.59 20.77
CA LEU A 335 -20.21 -23.45 21.70
C LEU A 335 -20.46 -22.15 20.92
N LEU A 336 -21.53 -21.47 21.25
CA LEU A 336 -21.98 -20.24 20.58
C LEU A 336 -20.86 -19.18 20.53
N ALA A 337 -20.05 -19.07 21.63
CA ALA A 337 -18.92 -18.15 21.70
C ALA A 337 -17.89 -18.40 20.59
N GLN A 338 -17.55 -19.66 20.30
CA GLN A 338 -16.61 -20.03 19.25
C GLN A 338 -17.14 -19.67 17.86
N VAL A 339 -18.42 -19.93 17.62
CA VAL A 339 -19.09 -19.63 16.36
C VAL A 339 -19.15 -18.12 16.11
N LEU A 340 -19.46 -17.33 17.14
CA LEU A 340 -19.49 -15.87 17.05
C LEU A 340 -18.09 -15.29 16.86
N THR A 341 -17.06 -15.89 17.48
CA THR A 341 -15.67 -15.54 17.23
C THR A 341 -15.30 -15.72 15.75
N MET A 342 -15.53 -16.91 15.18
CA MET A 342 -15.25 -17.20 13.79
C MET A 342 -15.97 -16.24 12.83
N ALA A 343 -17.26 -15.99 13.09
CA ALA A 343 -18.03 -15.07 12.26
C ALA A 343 -17.51 -13.62 12.34
N SER A 344 -17.15 -13.17 13.54
CA SER A 344 -16.59 -11.83 13.73
C SER A 344 -15.24 -11.68 13.06
N GLU A 345 -14.35 -12.68 13.16
CA GLU A 345 -13.07 -12.72 12.45
C GLU A 345 -13.26 -12.73 10.94
N THR A 346 -14.21 -13.54 10.44
CA THR A 346 -14.55 -13.59 9.01
C THR A 346 -14.97 -12.20 8.50
N VAL A 347 -15.86 -11.51 9.22
CA VAL A 347 -16.34 -10.18 8.83
C VAL A 347 -15.23 -9.13 8.93
N LEU A 348 -14.44 -9.17 10.01
CA LEU A 348 -13.30 -8.27 10.22
C LEU A 348 -12.29 -8.38 9.06
N ALA A 349 -11.85 -9.60 8.77
CA ALA A 349 -10.80 -9.85 7.79
C ALA A 349 -11.27 -9.62 6.35
N SER A 350 -12.51 -10.00 6.00
CA SER A 350 -12.98 -9.92 4.62
C SER A 350 -13.22 -8.50 4.13
N LEU A 351 -13.65 -7.61 5.01
CA LEU A 351 -13.91 -6.20 4.66
C LEU A 351 -12.84 -5.25 5.18
N HIS A 352 -11.80 -5.79 5.85
CA HIS A 352 -10.77 -4.98 6.52
C HIS A 352 -11.38 -3.93 7.45
N PHE A 353 -12.38 -4.34 8.23
CA PHE A 353 -12.95 -3.46 9.24
C PHE A 353 -11.95 -3.18 10.36
N SER A 354 -11.98 -1.98 10.90
CA SER A 354 -11.19 -1.61 12.08
C SER A 354 -11.69 -2.33 13.33
N ARG A 355 -13.01 -2.57 13.39
CA ARG A 355 -13.68 -3.22 14.54
C ARG A 355 -14.84 -4.09 14.10
N THR A 356 -15.05 -5.19 14.86
CA THR A 356 -16.32 -5.92 14.84
C THR A 356 -16.83 -6.11 16.26
N ILE A 357 -18.15 -6.00 16.44
CA ILE A 357 -18.80 -6.09 17.76
C ILE A 357 -20.07 -6.92 17.63
N VAL A 358 -20.26 -7.85 18.56
CA VAL A 358 -21.48 -8.67 18.66
C VAL A 358 -22.32 -8.18 19.82
N PHE A 359 -23.49 -7.63 19.50
CA PHE A 359 -24.54 -7.35 20.47
C PHE A 359 -25.42 -8.58 20.60
N VAL A 360 -25.68 -8.98 21.81
CA VAL A 360 -26.56 -10.12 22.13
C VAL A 360 -27.77 -9.63 22.93
N ARG A 361 -28.95 -10.12 22.57
CA ARG A 361 -30.20 -9.81 23.22
C ARG A 361 -30.26 -10.45 24.62
N ASP A 362 -30.50 -9.64 25.61
CA ASP A 362 -30.87 -10.10 26.96
C ASP A 362 -32.38 -9.99 27.15
N PRO A 363 -33.13 -11.09 27.04
CA PRO A 363 -34.57 -11.06 27.18
C PRO A 363 -35.06 -10.74 28.64
N ARG A 364 -34.18 -10.87 29.64
CA ARG A 364 -34.53 -10.56 31.04
C ARG A 364 -34.57 -9.05 31.26
N ASN A 365 -33.66 -8.34 30.63
CA ASN A 365 -33.52 -6.89 30.79
C ASN A 365 -34.15 -6.12 29.62
N GLY A 366 -34.55 -6.79 28.54
CA GLY A 366 -35.08 -6.16 27.34
C GLY A 366 -34.04 -5.27 26.63
N THR A 367 -32.78 -5.70 26.59
CA THR A 367 -31.67 -4.94 26.03
C THR A 367 -30.82 -5.76 25.07
N PHE A 368 -30.17 -5.09 24.14
CA PHE A 368 -29.05 -5.62 23.38
C PHE A 368 -27.74 -5.09 23.96
N THR A 369 -26.84 -5.98 24.36
CA THR A 369 -25.58 -5.61 25.03
C THR A 369 -24.40 -6.18 24.24
N ALA A 370 -23.37 -5.38 24.02
CA ALA A 370 -22.12 -5.84 23.40
C ALA A 370 -21.42 -6.84 24.32
N ARG A 371 -21.19 -8.05 23.82
CA ARG A 371 -20.61 -9.17 24.59
C ARG A 371 -19.26 -9.58 24.10
N MET A 372 -18.97 -9.34 22.83
CA MET A 372 -17.74 -9.71 22.17
C MET A 372 -17.38 -8.63 21.16
N GLY A 373 -16.10 -8.42 20.94
CA GLY A 373 -15.60 -7.52 19.92
C GLY A 373 -14.12 -7.75 19.62
N PHE A 374 -13.73 -7.41 18.39
CA PHE A 374 -12.36 -7.43 17.90
C PHE A 374 -11.99 -6.04 17.39
N GLY A 375 -10.76 -5.64 17.60
CA GLY A 375 -10.24 -4.32 17.27
C GLY A 375 -9.61 -3.62 18.48
N PRO A 376 -9.17 -2.36 18.32
CA PRO A 376 -8.51 -1.61 19.36
C PRO A 376 -9.46 -1.29 20.53
N ASN A 377 -8.92 -1.27 21.75
CA ASN A 377 -9.60 -0.79 22.98
C ASN A 377 -10.93 -1.48 23.34
N MET A 378 -11.16 -2.73 22.92
CA MET A 378 -12.45 -3.43 23.16
C MET A 378 -12.80 -3.57 24.64
N GLY A 379 -11.83 -3.83 25.54
CA GLY A 379 -12.09 -4.03 26.97
C GLY A 379 -12.88 -2.90 27.64
N PRO A 380 -12.42 -1.64 27.56
CA PRO A 380 -13.15 -0.50 28.10
C PRO A 380 -14.37 -0.08 27.26
N LEU A 381 -14.46 -0.46 26.00
CA LEU A 381 -15.51 -0.06 25.07
C LEU A 381 -16.78 -0.90 25.23
N LEU A 382 -16.66 -2.23 25.24
CA LEU A 382 -17.81 -3.15 25.25
C LEU A 382 -18.85 -2.85 26.34
N PRO A 383 -18.48 -2.54 27.61
CA PRO A 383 -19.45 -2.24 28.65
C PRO A 383 -20.29 -0.98 28.39
N GLN A 384 -19.85 -0.08 27.53
CA GLN A 384 -20.56 1.17 27.21
C GLN A 384 -21.57 0.99 26.08
N LEU A 385 -21.50 -0.15 25.36
CA LEU A 385 -22.28 -0.41 24.17
C LEU A 385 -23.50 -1.28 24.51
N HIS A 386 -24.63 -0.66 24.68
CA HIS A 386 -25.94 -1.31 24.88
C HIS A 386 -27.07 -0.39 24.44
N PHE A 387 -28.20 -0.99 24.07
CA PHE A 387 -29.43 -0.26 23.74
C PHE A 387 -30.65 -1.10 24.11
N ASP A 388 -31.77 -0.41 24.38
CA ASP A 388 -33.02 -1.05 24.76
C ASP A 388 -33.66 -1.78 23.59
N GLU A 389 -34.40 -2.87 23.82
CA GLU A 389 -35.15 -3.58 22.80
C GLU A 389 -36.38 -2.79 22.31
N ALA A 390 -36.90 -1.88 23.18
CA ALA A 390 -38.01 -1.02 22.85
C ALA A 390 -37.68 -0.14 21.63
N PHE A 391 -38.51 -0.21 20.59
CA PHE A 391 -38.26 0.47 19.33
C PHE A 391 -38.01 1.95 19.49
N ALA A 392 -36.89 2.43 18.96
CA ALA A 392 -36.57 3.81 18.69
C ALA A 392 -36.29 4.01 17.19
N PRO A 393 -36.58 5.21 16.65
CA PRO A 393 -36.39 5.47 15.20
C PRO A 393 -34.92 5.72 14.86
N ASP A 394 -34.07 4.75 15.15
CA ASP A 394 -32.63 4.76 14.82
C ASP A 394 -32.19 3.52 14.04
N VAL A 395 -30.97 3.57 13.51
CA VAL A 395 -30.41 2.55 12.62
C VAL A 395 -30.24 1.18 13.29
N PHE A 396 -29.99 1.11 14.60
CA PHE A 396 -29.84 -0.15 15.36
C PHE A 396 -31.18 -0.87 15.49
N HIS A 397 -32.23 -0.13 15.90
CA HIS A 397 -33.58 -0.68 15.99
C HIS A 397 -34.13 -1.04 14.61
N LEU A 398 -33.82 -0.23 13.60
CA LEU A 398 -34.20 -0.53 12.22
C LEU A 398 -33.52 -1.84 11.74
N ALA A 399 -32.22 -2.03 12.05
CA ALA A 399 -31.51 -3.26 11.72
C ALA A 399 -32.11 -4.48 12.41
N THR A 400 -32.42 -4.42 13.70
CA THR A 400 -33.04 -5.55 14.43
C THR A 400 -34.47 -5.85 13.94
N ALA A 401 -35.21 -4.87 13.45
CA ALA A 401 -36.50 -5.03 12.84
C ALA A 401 -36.43 -5.69 11.43
N ASN A 402 -35.42 -5.34 10.65
CA ASN A 402 -35.23 -5.83 9.27
C ASN A 402 -34.64 -7.24 9.21
N THR A 403 -34.80 -7.91 8.06
CA THR A 403 -34.21 -9.23 7.79
C THR A 403 -32.88 -9.17 7.08
N VAL A 404 -32.48 -8.00 6.62
CA VAL A 404 -31.24 -7.76 5.88
C VAL A 404 -30.42 -6.69 6.61
N GLY A 405 -29.11 -6.77 6.45
CA GLY A 405 -28.18 -5.83 7.02
C GLY A 405 -28.36 -4.41 6.48
N ILE A 406 -27.93 -3.45 7.27
CA ILE A 406 -27.92 -2.02 6.91
C ILE A 406 -26.48 -1.57 6.83
N PHE A 407 -26.13 -0.89 5.75
CA PHE A 407 -24.86 -0.24 5.59
C PHE A 407 -25.03 1.28 5.65
N ILE A 408 -24.28 1.92 6.51
CA ILE A 408 -24.20 3.39 6.64
C ILE A 408 -22.87 3.82 6.02
N GLU A 409 -22.94 4.42 4.84
CA GLU A 409 -21.77 4.83 4.04
C GLU A 409 -20.97 5.96 4.71
N SER A 410 -21.60 6.80 5.53
CA SER A 410 -20.94 7.85 6.29
C SER A 410 -21.70 8.13 7.58
N ALA A 411 -21.06 7.87 8.72
CA ALA A 411 -21.64 8.16 10.04
C ALA A 411 -21.73 9.66 10.33
N HIS A 412 -20.98 10.48 9.59
CA HIS A 412 -20.91 11.93 9.76
C HIS A 412 -21.81 12.69 8.76
N ASP A 413 -22.44 12.02 7.79
CA ASP A 413 -23.37 12.66 6.86
C ASP A 413 -24.60 13.21 7.64
N PRO A 414 -24.93 14.50 7.51
CA PRO A 414 -26.09 15.12 8.15
C PRO A 414 -27.41 14.35 7.95
N LYS A 415 -27.56 13.63 6.83
CA LYS A 415 -28.74 12.81 6.54
C LYS A 415 -28.92 11.65 7.52
N PHE A 416 -27.82 11.07 8.01
CA PHE A 416 -27.84 9.92 8.91
C PHE A 416 -27.70 10.29 10.38
N GLN A 417 -27.14 11.48 10.69
CA GLN A 417 -26.85 11.89 12.07
C GLN A 417 -28.06 11.85 13.01
N SER A 418 -29.27 12.18 12.52
CA SER A 418 -30.50 12.12 13.30
C SER A 418 -30.95 10.69 13.62
N HIS A 419 -30.49 9.72 12.84
CA HIS A 419 -30.84 8.30 12.96
C HIS A 419 -29.74 7.47 13.65
N ILE A 420 -28.58 8.07 13.94
CA ILE A 420 -27.50 7.44 14.68
C ILE A 420 -27.63 7.81 16.17
N PRO A 421 -27.78 6.83 17.07
CA PRO A 421 -28.05 7.10 18.49
C PRO A 421 -26.92 7.89 19.15
N ALA A 422 -27.28 8.72 20.14
CA ALA A 422 -26.30 9.52 20.87
C ALA A 422 -25.32 8.69 21.71
N TRP A 423 -25.73 7.50 22.18
CA TRP A 423 -24.84 6.59 22.90
C TRP A 423 -23.73 6.06 21.96
N PHE A 424 -24.08 5.71 20.72
CA PHE A 424 -23.13 5.24 19.72
C PHE A 424 -22.11 6.33 19.37
N ARG A 425 -22.57 7.53 19.04
CA ARG A 425 -21.68 8.66 18.70
C ARG A 425 -20.73 9.06 19.83
N ARG A 426 -21.09 8.77 21.11
CA ARG A 426 -20.20 9.02 22.25
C ARG A 426 -19.18 7.90 22.44
N ALA A 427 -19.58 6.66 22.20
CA ALA A 427 -18.72 5.50 22.41
C ALA A 427 -17.77 5.25 21.25
N LEU A 428 -18.20 5.55 20.02
CA LEU A 428 -17.48 5.34 18.76
C LEU A 428 -17.50 6.63 17.91
N PRO A 429 -16.87 7.71 18.39
CA PRO A 429 -16.88 9.01 17.71
C PRO A 429 -16.07 8.99 16.41
N ASP A 430 -15.14 8.06 16.26
CA ASP A 430 -14.24 7.84 15.15
C ASP A 430 -14.81 6.94 14.04
N ALA A 431 -15.94 6.26 14.27
CA ALA A 431 -16.56 5.43 13.24
C ALA A 431 -16.97 6.27 12.01
N GLN A 432 -16.37 5.96 10.84
CA GLN A 432 -16.62 6.67 9.58
C GLN A 432 -17.79 6.06 8.81
N ALA A 433 -17.76 4.75 8.63
CA ALA A 433 -18.82 3.98 7.99
C ALA A 433 -18.97 2.65 8.70
N PHE A 434 -20.18 2.08 8.71
CA PHE A 434 -20.42 0.84 9.44
C PHE A 434 -21.54 0.00 8.86
N VAL A 435 -21.51 -1.31 9.14
CA VAL A 435 -22.55 -2.27 8.79
C VAL A 435 -23.19 -2.85 10.04
N LEU A 436 -24.49 -3.09 9.97
CA LEU A 436 -25.31 -3.75 10.97
C LEU A 436 -25.95 -4.99 10.37
N LEU A 437 -25.61 -6.17 10.85
CA LEU A 437 -26.11 -7.46 10.34
C LEU A 437 -26.98 -8.14 11.41
N PRO A 438 -28.31 -8.17 11.27
CA PRO A 438 -29.19 -8.81 12.24
C PRO A 438 -29.09 -10.33 12.19
N VAL A 439 -28.84 -10.97 13.32
CA VAL A 439 -28.92 -12.40 13.52
C VAL A 439 -30.29 -12.74 14.07
N LYS A 440 -31.07 -13.52 13.30
CA LYS A 440 -32.48 -13.80 13.63
C LYS A 440 -32.75 -15.29 13.81
N THR A 441 -33.69 -15.54 14.68
CA THR A 441 -34.40 -16.85 14.81
C THR A 441 -35.87 -16.65 14.48
N ASP A 442 -36.67 -17.70 14.66
CA ASP A 442 -38.13 -17.63 14.46
C ASP A 442 -38.83 -16.70 15.46
N THR A 443 -38.16 -16.39 16.57
CA THR A 443 -38.68 -15.49 17.64
C THR A 443 -38.25 -14.03 17.49
N GLY A 444 -37.49 -13.71 16.44
CA GLY A 444 -37.01 -12.35 16.19
C GLY A 444 -35.48 -12.22 16.21
N ALA A 445 -34.97 -11.00 16.33
CA ALA A 445 -33.54 -10.74 16.41
C ALA A 445 -33.00 -11.20 17.78
N VAL A 446 -31.94 -12.02 17.74
CA VAL A 446 -31.26 -12.58 18.93
C VAL A 446 -29.88 -11.98 19.13
N ALA A 447 -29.28 -11.48 18.05
CA ALA A 447 -28.01 -10.75 18.09
C ALA A 447 -27.94 -9.76 16.92
N LEU A 448 -26.96 -8.86 16.99
CA LEU A 448 -26.62 -7.91 15.95
C LEU A 448 -25.11 -7.91 15.81
N LEU A 449 -24.60 -8.23 14.63
CA LEU A 449 -23.17 -8.13 14.32
C LEU A 449 -22.89 -6.78 13.68
N TYR A 450 -21.96 -6.05 14.25
CA TYR A 450 -21.52 -4.74 13.82
C TYR A 450 -20.09 -4.82 13.27
N GLY A 451 -19.78 -4.05 12.24
CA GLY A 451 -18.43 -3.82 11.74
C GLY A 451 -18.29 -2.41 11.23
N ASP A 452 -17.15 -1.76 11.51
CA ASP A 452 -16.88 -0.39 11.08
C ASP A 452 -15.47 -0.16 10.57
N TRP A 453 -15.31 0.93 9.83
CA TRP A 453 -14.03 1.58 9.56
C TRP A 453 -13.95 2.86 10.38
N ASP A 454 -12.81 3.09 11.04
CA ASP A 454 -12.52 4.29 11.85
C ASP A 454 -11.65 5.32 11.08
N ASP A 455 -11.12 4.96 9.90
CA ASP A 455 -10.37 5.85 9.03
C ASP A 455 -11.09 6.03 7.68
N VAL A 456 -11.24 7.29 7.25
CA VAL A 456 -11.86 7.68 5.96
C VAL A 456 -11.11 7.07 4.77
N ALA A 457 -9.77 6.94 4.89
CA ALA A 457 -8.92 6.45 3.79
C ALA A 457 -9.18 4.97 3.43
N VAL A 458 -9.72 4.18 4.37
CA VAL A 458 -10.00 2.75 4.16
C VAL A 458 -11.48 2.44 3.91
N VAL A 459 -12.36 3.45 4.06
CA VAL A 459 -13.80 3.29 3.79
C VAL A 459 -14.03 2.95 2.32
N ARG A 460 -14.75 1.88 2.08
CA ARG A 460 -15.20 1.50 0.72
C ARG A 460 -16.67 1.16 0.70
N LYS A 461 -17.25 1.16 -0.48
CA LYS A 461 -18.62 0.66 -0.65
C LYS A 461 -18.66 -0.86 -0.51
N ILE A 462 -19.62 -1.34 0.26
CA ILE A 462 -19.94 -2.77 0.31
C ILE A 462 -20.81 -3.07 -0.94
N LEU A 463 -20.32 -3.98 -1.78
CA LEU A 463 -20.99 -4.34 -3.00
C LEU A 463 -22.25 -5.20 -2.73
N PRO A 464 -23.26 -5.21 -3.62
CA PRO A 464 -24.51 -5.95 -3.40
C PRO A 464 -24.29 -7.46 -3.15
N HIS A 465 -23.32 -8.08 -3.81
CA HIS A 465 -23.01 -9.50 -3.61
C HIS A 465 -22.30 -9.77 -2.29
N GLU A 466 -21.41 -8.86 -1.82
CA GLU A 466 -20.77 -8.92 -0.51
C GLU A 466 -21.83 -8.78 0.60
N MET A 467 -22.73 -7.81 0.47
CA MET A 467 -23.84 -7.63 1.40
C MET A 467 -24.75 -8.87 1.43
N SER A 468 -24.98 -9.51 0.28
CA SER A 468 -25.73 -10.76 0.20
C SER A 468 -25.05 -11.88 0.98
N ALA A 469 -23.73 -12.04 0.83
CA ALA A 469 -22.93 -13.04 1.53
C ALA A 469 -22.87 -12.78 3.04
N LEU A 470 -22.73 -11.53 3.47
CA LEU A 470 -22.80 -11.11 4.89
C LEU A 470 -24.18 -11.43 5.49
N ASN A 471 -25.26 -11.16 4.77
CA ASN A 471 -26.62 -11.50 5.21
C ASN A 471 -26.81 -13.02 5.34
N GLU A 472 -26.17 -13.80 4.44
CA GLU A 472 -26.19 -15.25 4.51
C GLU A 472 -25.43 -15.76 5.74
N LEU A 473 -24.25 -15.18 6.04
CA LEU A 473 -23.48 -15.47 7.24
C LEU A 473 -24.28 -15.17 8.52
N ALA A 474 -24.94 -14.01 8.60
CA ALA A 474 -25.80 -13.66 9.73
C ALA A 474 -26.98 -14.62 9.90
N ARG A 475 -27.54 -15.13 8.79
CA ARG A 475 -28.62 -16.14 8.79
C ARG A 475 -28.13 -17.50 9.31
N GLU A 476 -26.95 -17.93 8.89
CA GLU A 476 -26.34 -19.18 9.38
C GLU A 476 -26.06 -19.10 10.90
N LEU A 477 -25.61 -17.95 11.41
CA LEU A 477 -25.45 -17.76 12.85
C LEU A 477 -26.74 -17.99 13.62
N GLY A 478 -27.88 -17.60 13.08
CA GLY A 478 -29.20 -17.84 13.70
C GLY A 478 -29.49 -19.31 14.01
N ARG A 479 -28.91 -20.26 13.24
CA ARG A 479 -29.05 -21.69 13.48
C ARG A 479 -28.46 -22.11 14.83
N PHE A 480 -27.32 -21.56 15.21
CA PHE A 480 -26.65 -21.88 16.49
C PHE A 480 -27.38 -21.29 17.69
N PHE A 481 -28.01 -20.13 17.55
CA PHE A 481 -28.86 -19.57 18.58
C PHE A 481 -30.15 -20.40 18.85
N LYS A 482 -30.66 -21.07 17.82
CA LYS A 482 -31.82 -21.99 17.98
C LYS A 482 -31.45 -23.24 18.77
N SER A 483 -30.23 -23.73 18.58
CA SER A 483 -29.74 -24.94 19.27
C SER A 483 -29.29 -24.70 20.69
N ALA A 484 -28.84 -23.48 20.99
CA ALA A 484 -28.42 -23.06 22.32
C ALA A 484 -29.65 -22.79 23.21
N ASN A 485 -30.31 -23.84 23.65
CA ASN A 485 -31.51 -23.79 24.52
C ASN A 485 -31.19 -23.30 25.97
N VAL A 486 -30.03 -22.69 26.18
CA VAL A 486 -29.46 -22.24 27.46
C VAL A 486 -29.27 -20.73 27.41
N ASN A 487 -29.33 -20.10 28.56
CA ASN A 487 -29.13 -18.70 28.85
C ASN A 487 -27.87 -18.17 28.13
N VAL A 488 -28.01 -17.67 26.91
CA VAL A 488 -26.94 -17.17 26.05
C VAL A 488 -26.03 -16.15 26.79
N MET A 489 -26.60 -15.49 27.81
CA MET A 489 -25.90 -14.52 28.66
C MET A 489 -24.89 -15.14 29.65
N GLU A 490 -24.94 -16.45 29.87
CA GLU A 490 -23.99 -17.17 30.75
C GLU A 490 -22.89 -17.85 29.93
N LEU A 491 -23.02 -17.91 28.60
CA LEU A 491 -22.08 -18.56 27.70
C LEU A 491 -21.09 -17.58 27.06
N LEU A 492 -21.33 -16.30 27.16
CA LEU A 492 -20.53 -15.19 26.63
C LEU A 492 -20.06 -14.25 27.75
#